data_2198b63592dfa2fef02a5ac5cf964447
#
_entry.id   2198b63592dfa2fef02a5ac5cf964447
#
_cell.length_a   1.000
_cell.length_b   1.000
_cell.length_c   1.000
_cell.angle_alpha   90.00
_cell.angle_beta   90.00
_cell.angle_gamma   90.00
#
_symmetry.space_group_name_H-M   'P 1'
#
loop_
_entity.id
_entity.type
_entity.pdbx_description
1 polymer ?
#
loop_
_entity_poly.entity_id
_entity_poly.type
_entity_poly.pdbx_seq_one_letter_code
_entity_poly.pdbx_strand_id
1 'polypeptide(L)'
;MTEYVRNEMNRVQRFADQDGRKRNNVGFALQILQRRLASSPAAIYQSLKRRRERLEDELSEARIARRGEGTLPPTISDEMLRNLDEYAQDEIDEFEDVISAGATTAETIEQLEIEVQTLRGLEAMALDVLHSGKDTKWQQLDRILDEDLMLGADGYRRKLIIFTEPKDTLEYLRQKVVARLGRPECVEVIHGGVSREERRKVVERFMQDRDLLVLIANDAAGEGVNLQRGHLMVNYDLPWNPNKIEQRFGRIHRIGQTEVCHLWNLVAKDTREGEVYARLLEKLEAAREALGGRVYDVLGELFQERA
;
A
#
# COMPACT_ATOMS: atom_id res chain seq x y z
N MET A 1 -12.19 11.77 6.66
CA MET A 1 -11.59 10.46 6.95
C MET A 1 -10.99 10.36 8.35
N THR A 2 -10.10 11.24 8.76
CA THR A 2 -9.49 11.23 10.13
C THR A 2 -10.56 11.30 11.24
N GLU A 3 -11.60 12.11 11.06
CA GLU A 3 -12.71 12.19 12.01
C GLU A 3 -13.53 10.89 12.06
N TYR A 4 -13.82 10.28 10.92
CA TYR A 4 -14.50 8.99 10.87
C TYR A 4 -13.68 7.91 11.61
N VAL A 5 -12.39 7.78 11.29
CA VAL A 5 -11.51 6.81 11.95
C VAL A 5 -11.46 7.04 13.47
N ARG A 6 -11.34 8.30 13.89
CA ARG A 6 -11.31 8.66 15.33
C ARG A 6 -12.62 8.28 16.02
N ASN A 7 -13.76 8.57 15.40
CA ASN A 7 -15.07 8.27 15.98
C ASN A 7 -15.27 6.76 16.11
N GLU A 8 -14.92 6.00 15.07
CA GLU A 8 -15.03 4.53 15.13
C GLU A 8 -14.02 3.93 16.15
N MET A 9 -12.79 4.41 16.24
CA MET A 9 -11.83 3.99 17.26
C MET A 9 -12.33 4.28 18.68
N ASN A 10 -12.95 5.43 18.92
CA ASN A 10 -13.56 5.76 20.22
C ASN A 10 -14.74 4.85 20.55
N ARG A 11 -15.52 4.43 19.56
CA ARG A 11 -16.59 3.42 19.75
C ARG A 11 -15.99 2.07 20.09
N VAL A 12 -14.98 1.62 19.34
CA VAL A 12 -14.26 0.36 19.59
C VAL A 12 -13.72 0.28 21.02
N GLN A 13 -13.18 1.37 21.56
CA GLN A 13 -12.66 1.40 22.92
C GLN A 13 -13.75 1.18 23.99
N ARG A 14 -14.99 1.56 23.71
CA ARG A 14 -16.12 1.35 24.62
C ARG A 14 -16.57 -0.11 24.68
N PHE A 15 -16.31 -0.90 23.65
CA PHE A 15 -16.59 -2.34 23.61
C PHE A 15 -15.51 -3.20 24.28
N ALA A 16 -14.51 -2.59 24.94
CA ALA A 16 -13.31 -3.26 25.43
C ALA A 16 -13.56 -4.45 26.38
N ASP A 17 -14.73 -4.50 27.04
CA ASP A 17 -15.01 -5.48 28.08
C ASP A 17 -15.86 -6.68 27.64
N GLN A 18 -16.50 -6.65 26.46
CA GLN A 18 -17.48 -7.68 26.08
C GLN A 18 -17.14 -8.50 24.83
N ASP A 19 -16.40 -7.96 23.84
CA ASP A 19 -16.05 -8.69 22.62
C ASP A 19 -14.70 -8.26 22.02
N GLY A 20 -13.63 -8.87 22.51
CA GLY A 20 -12.26 -8.60 22.06
C GLY A 20 -12.07 -8.84 20.55
N ARG A 21 -12.83 -9.77 19.95
CA ARG A 21 -12.75 -10.11 18.53
C ARG A 21 -13.28 -8.99 17.64
N LYS A 22 -14.47 -8.45 17.98
CA LYS A 22 -15.07 -7.33 17.23
C LYS A 22 -14.17 -6.10 17.28
N ARG A 23 -13.58 -5.83 18.44
CA ARG A 23 -12.61 -4.75 18.63
C ARG A 23 -11.41 -4.87 17.69
N ASN A 24 -10.82 -6.06 17.61
CA ASN A 24 -9.65 -6.32 16.79
C ASN A 24 -9.96 -6.15 15.30
N ASN A 25 -11.08 -6.70 14.83
CA ASN A 25 -11.51 -6.58 13.44
C ASN A 25 -11.72 -5.12 13.02
N VAL A 26 -12.45 -4.33 13.82
CA VAL A 26 -12.69 -2.92 13.50
C VAL A 26 -11.42 -2.10 13.59
N GLY A 27 -10.59 -2.32 14.64
CA GLY A 27 -9.31 -1.65 14.79
C GLY A 27 -8.39 -1.89 13.58
N PHE A 28 -8.32 -3.12 13.13
CA PHE A 28 -7.54 -3.51 11.95
C PHE A 28 -8.11 -2.90 10.66
N ALA A 29 -9.44 -2.97 10.44
CA ALA A 29 -10.08 -2.34 9.30
C ALA A 29 -9.78 -0.83 9.19
N LEU A 30 -9.80 -0.12 10.32
CA LEU A 30 -9.48 1.30 10.37
C LEU A 30 -8.00 1.59 10.05
N GLN A 31 -7.09 0.71 10.47
CA GLN A 31 -5.67 0.81 10.10
C GLN A 31 -5.48 0.60 8.60
N ILE A 32 -6.16 -0.39 8.00
CA ILE A 32 -6.11 -0.63 6.55
C ILE A 32 -6.61 0.62 5.79
N LEU A 33 -7.74 1.20 6.20
CA LEU A 33 -8.26 2.41 5.57
C LEU A 33 -7.28 3.60 5.66
N GLN A 34 -6.56 3.74 6.78
CA GLN A 34 -5.51 4.76 6.91
C GLN A 34 -4.33 4.51 5.98
N ARG A 35 -3.89 3.26 5.84
CA ARG A 35 -2.82 2.88 4.90
C ARG A 35 -3.22 3.19 3.46
N ARG A 36 -4.43 2.81 3.07
CA ARG A 36 -4.95 3.04 1.72
C ARG A 36 -5.15 4.53 1.41
N LEU A 37 -5.53 5.32 2.43
CA LEU A 37 -5.58 6.78 2.32
C LEU A 37 -4.20 7.40 2.08
N ALA A 38 -3.17 6.89 2.77
CA ALA A 38 -1.79 7.35 2.60
C ALA A 38 -1.15 6.85 1.30
N SER A 39 -1.66 5.76 0.72
CA SER A 39 -1.16 5.17 -0.52
C SER A 39 -1.61 5.96 -1.75
N SER A 40 -2.90 5.92 -2.08
CA SER A 40 -3.40 6.64 -3.26
C SER A 40 -4.89 7.00 -3.15
N PRO A 41 -5.34 8.03 -3.90
CA PRO A 41 -6.77 8.34 -4.00
C PRO A 41 -7.61 7.16 -4.53
N ALA A 42 -7.04 6.34 -5.42
CA ALA A 42 -7.72 5.17 -5.96
C ALA A 42 -7.92 4.09 -4.89
N ALA A 43 -6.90 3.80 -4.09
CA ALA A 43 -6.97 2.77 -3.05
C ALA A 43 -8.02 3.12 -1.99
N ILE A 44 -8.03 4.36 -1.51
CA ILE A 44 -9.03 4.77 -0.50
C ILE A 44 -10.44 4.80 -1.08
N TYR A 45 -10.63 5.29 -2.31
CA TYR A 45 -11.92 5.28 -2.99
C TYR A 45 -12.49 3.86 -3.11
N GLN A 46 -11.71 2.91 -3.64
CA GLN A 46 -12.15 1.54 -3.81
C GLN A 46 -12.45 0.84 -2.48
N SER A 47 -11.66 1.12 -1.44
CA SER A 47 -11.90 0.56 -0.11
C SER A 47 -13.17 1.09 0.53
N LEU A 48 -13.44 2.40 0.42
CA LEU A 48 -14.67 3.01 0.94
C LEU A 48 -15.89 2.48 0.18
N LYS A 49 -15.78 2.32 -1.15
CA LYS A 49 -16.83 1.75 -1.99
C LYS A 49 -17.16 0.32 -1.57
N ARG A 50 -16.16 -0.59 -1.49
CA ARG A 50 -16.35 -1.97 -1.06
C ARG A 50 -16.98 -2.05 0.34
N ARG A 51 -16.50 -1.20 1.27
CA ARG A 51 -17.05 -1.14 2.63
C ARG A 51 -18.51 -0.71 2.62
N ARG A 52 -18.85 0.36 1.90
CA ARG A 52 -20.23 0.84 1.80
C ARG A 52 -21.15 -0.22 1.21
N GLU A 53 -20.75 -0.85 0.09
CA GLU A 53 -21.55 -1.88 -0.57
C GLU A 53 -21.79 -3.06 0.38
N ARG A 54 -20.77 -3.53 1.09
CA ARG A 54 -20.91 -4.62 2.06
C ARG A 54 -21.86 -4.27 3.21
N LEU A 55 -21.74 -3.06 3.78
CA LEU A 55 -22.62 -2.65 4.88
C LEU A 55 -24.06 -2.34 4.40
N GLU A 56 -24.26 -1.94 3.13
CA GLU A 56 -25.60 -1.84 2.52
C GLU A 56 -26.26 -3.22 2.36
N ASP A 57 -25.50 -4.23 1.98
CA ASP A 57 -25.98 -5.63 1.91
C ASP A 57 -26.38 -6.11 3.32
N GLU A 58 -25.51 -5.92 4.32
CA GLU A 58 -25.81 -6.25 5.72
C GLU A 58 -27.05 -5.51 6.25
N LEU A 59 -27.19 -4.24 5.90
CA LEU A 59 -28.38 -3.44 6.26
C LEU A 59 -29.66 -4.01 5.62
N SER A 60 -29.57 -4.42 4.37
CA SER A 60 -30.68 -5.05 3.64
C SER A 60 -31.05 -6.39 4.27
N GLU A 61 -30.05 -7.23 4.57
CA GLU A 61 -30.24 -8.51 5.28
C GLU A 61 -30.84 -8.29 6.67
N ALA A 62 -30.33 -7.35 7.47
CA ALA A 62 -30.86 -7.04 8.79
C ALA A 62 -32.32 -6.55 8.77
N ARG A 63 -32.72 -5.79 7.75
CA ARG A 63 -34.10 -5.37 7.53
C ARG A 63 -35.01 -6.55 7.17
N ILE A 64 -34.48 -7.52 6.42
CA ILE A 64 -35.21 -8.76 6.02
C ILE A 64 -35.18 -9.75 7.18
N ALA A 65 -34.03 -9.90 7.87
CA ALA A 65 -33.75 -10.87 8.93
C ALA A 65 -34.40 -10.55 10.30
N ARG A 66 -35.30 -9.56 10.36
CA ARG A 66 -36.34 -9.68 11.39
C ARG A 66 -36.98 -11.09 11.35
N ARG A 67 -36.42 -12.00 10.53
CA ARG A 67 -36.84 -13.39 10.29
C ARG A 67 -35.72 -14.48 10.22
N GLY A 68 -34.48 -14.26 10.62
CA GLY A 68 -33.48 -15.35 10.53
C GLY A 68 -32.03 -14.95 10.81
N GLU A 69 -31.23 -15.89 11.24
CA GLU A 69 -29.83 -15.75 11.66
C GLU A 69 -28.92 -15.24 10.52
N GLY A 70 -28.19 -14.16 10.75
CA GLY A 70 -27.20 -13.62 9.82
C GLY A 70 -25.85 -14.34 9.97
N THR A 71 -25.11 -14.48 8.86
CA THR A 71 -23.75 -15.02 8.83
C THR A 71 -22.77 -13.98 9.38
N LEU A 72 -22.04 -14.34 10.43
CA LEU A 72 -20.99 -13.47 11.01
C LEU A 72 -19.78 -13.39 10.06
N PRO A 73 -19.14 -12.22 9.92
CA PRO A 73 -17.92 -12.09 9.14
C PRO A 73 -16.78 -12.90 9.75
N PRO A 74 -15.76 -13.30 8.94
CA PRO A 74 -14.59 -13.99 9.46
C PRO A 74 -13.90 -13.17 10.54
N THR A 75 -13.37 -13.85 11.56
CA THR A 75 -12.81 -13.22 12.75
C THR A 75 -11.30 -13.30 12.74
N ILE A 76 -10.64 -12.19 13.00
CA ILE A 76 -9.20 -12.15 13.25
C ILE A 76 -8.90 -12.61 14.68
N SER A 77 -8.01 -13.59 14.84
CA SER A 77 -7.44 -13.93 16.12
C SER A 77 -6.26 -13.01 16.48
N ASP A 78 -5.99 -12.82 17.79
CA ASP A 78 -4.79 -12.09 18.24
C ASP A 78 -3.48 -12.74 17.75
N GLU A 79 -3.49 -14.04 17.50
CA GLU A 79 -2.36 -14.79 16.97
C GLU A 79 -2.13 -14.44 15.49
N MET A 80 -3.18 -14.36 14.70
CA MET A 80 -3.11 -13.96 13.29
C MET A 80 -2.63 -12.52 13.13
N LEU A 81 -3.07 -11.60 14.00
CA LEU A 81 -2.59 -10.21 14.01
C LEU A 81 -1.10 -10.10 14.36
N ARG A 82 -0.60 -10.98 15.23
CA ARG A 82 0.82 -11.00 15.61
C ARG A 82 1.72 -11.59 14.55
N ASN A 83 1.21 -12.51 13.76
CA ASN A 83 1.96 -13.31 12.79
C ASN A 83 1.63 -12.92 11.33
N LEU A 84 1.06 -11.73 11.10
CA LEU A 84 0.71 -11.25 9.74
C LEU A 84 1.91 -11.30 8.77
N ASP A 85 3.12 -11.12 9.28
CA ASP A 85 4.35 -11.17 8.48
C ASP A 85 4.71 -12.59 7.99
N GLU A 86 4.10 -13.64 8.55
CA GLU A 86 4.33 -15.05 8.18
C GLU A 86 3.38 -15.54 7.08
N TYR A 87 2.29 -14.81 6.82
CA TYR A 87 1.33 -15.14 5.76
C TYR A 87 1.80 -14.64 4.39
N ALA A 88 1.40 -15.34 3.33
CA ALA A 88 1.64 -14.87 1.98
C ALA A 88 0.88 -13.55 1.72
N GLN A 89 1.49 -12.62 0.98
CA GLN A 89 0.94 -11.28 0.82
C GLN A 89 -0.43 -11.26 0.11
N ASP A 90 -0.68 -12.20 -0.80
CA ASP A 90 -1.97 -12.38 -1.47
C ASP A 90 -3.08 -12.82 -0.49
N GLU A 91 -2.75 -13.69 0.47
CA GLU A 91 -3.67 -14.07 1.55
C GLU A 91 -3.96 -12.88 2.47
N ILE A 92 -2.94 -12.06 2.75
CA ILE A 92 -3.08 -10.83 3.53
C ILE A 92 -3.98 -9.85 2.79
N ASP A 93 -3.77 -9.62 1.50
CA ASP A 93 -4.52 -8.68 0.67
C ASP A 93 -6.02 -9.05 0.59
N GLU A 94 -6.34 -10.33 0.37
CA GLU A 94 -7.71 -10.83 0.37
C GLU A 94 -8.37 -10.68 1.74
N PHE A 95 -7.63 -11.00 2.79
CA PHE A 95 -8.10 -10.90 4.16
C PHE A 95 -8.32 -9.45 4.59
N GLU A 96 -7.41 -8.54 4.24
CA GLU A 96 -7.55 -7.11 4.44
C GLU A 96 -8.81 -6.56 3.75
N ASP A 97 -9.10 -6.99 2.52
CA ASP A 97 -10.28 -6.56 1.78
C ASP A 97 -11.58 -7.01 2.45
N VAL A 98 -11.66 -8.28 2.86
CA VAL A 98 -12.85 -8.82 3.54
C VAL A 98 -13.12 -8.11 4.86
N ILE A 99 -12.07 -7.89 5.68
CA ILE A 99 -12.24 -7.28 6.99
C ILE A 99 -12.49 -5.79 6.89
N SER A 100 -11.75 -5.07 6.04
CA SER A 100 -11.96 -3.64 5.87
C SER A 100 -13.34 -3.32 5.31
N ALA A 101 -13.92 -4.25 4.54
CA ALA A 101 -15.27 -4.11 4.02
C ALA A 101 -16.36 -4.39 5.08
N GLY A 102 -16.22 -5.45 5.89
CA GLY A 102 -17.30 -5.96 6.73
C GLY A 102 -17.23 -5.60 8.22
N ALA A 103 -16.08 -5.15 8.75
CA ALA A 103 -15.97 -4.87 10.19
C ALA A 103 -16.69 -3.56 10.58
N THR A 104 -17.72 -3.64 11.42
CA THR A 104 -18.49 -2.47 11.89
C THR A 104 -18.68 -2.47 13.41
N THR A 105 -18.80 -1.28 13.99
CA THR A 105 -19.20 -1.10 15.39
C THR A 105 -20.72 -1.02 15.58
N ALA A 106 -21.49 -0.96 14.51
CA ALA A 106 -22.92 -0.83 14.57
C ALA A 106 -23.57 -2.04 15.26
N GLU A 107 -24.46 -1.76 16.22
CA GLU A 107 -25.25 -2.76 16.95
C GLU A 107 -26.72 -2.69 16.61
N THR A 108 -27.15 -1.59 16.00
CA THR A 108 -28.52 -1.37 15.60
C THR A 108 -28.61 -0.98 14.12
N ILE A 109 -29.77 -1.19 13.52
CA ILE A 109 -30.06 -0.80 12.13
C ILE A 109 -29.83 0.70 11.93
N GLU A 110 -30.24 1.53 12.90
CA GLU A 110 -30.07 2.98 12.82
C GLU A 110 -28.59 3.40 12.82
N GLN A 111 -27.76 2.72 13.62
CA GLN A 111 -26.31 2.97 13.64
C GLN A 111 -25.66 2.56 12.30
N LEU A 112 -26.08 1.43 11.74
CA LEU A 112 -25.60 0.96 10.45
C LEU A 112 -26.01 1.91 9.31
N GLU A 113 -27.24 2.44 9.34
CA GLU A 113 -27.69 3.44 8.39
C GLU A 113 -26.85 4.73 8.45
N ILE A 114 -26.52 5.21 9.65
CA ILE A 114 -25.66 6.39 9.85
C ILE A 114 -24.26 6.13 9.30
N GLU A 115 -23.70 4.93 9.54
CA GLU A 115 -22.38 4.56 9.02
C GLU A 115 -22.38 4.52 7.49
N VAL A 116 -23.37 3.88 6.87
CA VAL A 116 -23.53 3.83 5.40
C VAL A 116 -23.63 5.24 4.80
N GLN A 117 -24.40 6.15 5.41
CA GLN A 117 -24.49 7.53 4.94
C GLN A 117 -23.15 8.28 5.05
N THR A 118 -22.42 8.06 6.15
CA THR A 118 -21.07 8.62 6.34
C THR A 118 -20.12 8.12 5.25
N LEU A 119 -20.15 6.82 4.97
CA LEU A 119 -19.31 6.21 3.93
C LEU A 119 -19.63 6.73 2.53
N ARG A 120 -20.92 6.96 2.20
CA ARG A 120 -21.30 7.59 0.93
C ARG A 120 -20.67 8.99 0.76
N GLY A 121 -20.69 9.79 1.82
CA GLY A 121 -20.06 11.11 1.81
C GLY A 121 -18.52 11.02 1.65
N LEU A 122 -17.87 10.08 2.34
CA LEU A 122 -16.44 9.86 2.23
C LEU A 122 -16.03 9.31 0.86
N GLU A 123 -16.81 8.40 0.30
CA GLU A 123 -16.61 7.85 -1.05
C GLU A 123 -16.71 8.95 -2.11
N ALA A 124 -17.70 9.81 -2.04
CA ALA A 124 -17.87 10.94 -2.95
C ALA A 124 -16.64 11.88 -2.87
N MET A 125 -16.19 12.24 -1.67
CA MET A 125 -14.99 13.07 -1.49
C MET A 125 -13.74 12.39 -2.05
N ALA A 126 -13.57 11.08 -1.85
CA ALA A 126 -12.43 10.33 -2.39
C ALA A 126 -12.46 10.29 -3.93
N LEU A 127 -13.63 10.15 -4.53
CA LEU A 127 -13.84 10.20 -5.97
C LEU A 127 -13.48 11.58 -6.55
N ASP A 128 -13.90 12.66 -5.88
CA ASP A 128 -13.58 14.03 -6.27
C ASP A 128 -12.06 14.26 -6.24
N VAL A 129 -11.36 13.77 -5.21
CA VAL A 129 -9.88 13.85 -5.13
C VAL A 129 -9.25 13.05 -6.27
N LEU A 130 -9.73 11.83 -6.54
CA LEU A 130 -9.22 10.98 -7.63
C LEU A 130 -9.33 11.68 -8.99
N HIS A 131 -10.44 12.37 -9.25
CA HIS A 131 -10.67 13.09 -10.50
C HIS A 131 -10.01 14.47 -10.55
N SER A 132 -9.68 15.06 -9.41
CA SER A 132 -9.07 16.40 -9.36
C SER A 132 -7.64 16.45 -9.88
N GLY A 133 -6.96 15.31 -10.01
CA GLY A 133 -5.55 15.22 -10.36
C GLY A 133 -4.58 15.70 -9.27
N LYS A 134 -5.10 16.06 -8.08
CA LYS A 134 -4.31 16.55 -6.94
C LYS A 134 -3.79 15.38 -6.10
N ASP A 135 -2.92 14.56 -6.68
CA ASP A 135 -2.22 13.50 -5.96
C ASP A 135 -0.75 13.88 -5.82
N THR A 136 -0.36 14.27 -4.61
CA THR A 136 1.00 14.74 -4.30
C THR A 136 2.03 13.62 -4.46
N LYS A 137 1.71 12.38 -4.05
CA LYS A 137 2.61 11.24 -4.24
C LYS A 137 2.85 10.97 -5.74
N TRP A 138 1.78 10.99 -6.54
CA TRP A 138 1.92 10.86 -7.99
C TRP A 138 2.76 11.99 -8.60
N GLN A 139 2.53 13.24 -8.19
CA GLN A 139 3.32 14.38 -8.66
C GLN A 139 4.81 14.24 -8.34
N GLN A 140 5.16 13.68 -7.19
CA GLN A 140 6.56 13.38 -6.85
C GLN A 140 7.12 12.26 -7.72
N LEU A 141 6.37 11.18 -7.94
CA LEU A 141 6.78 10.11 -8.85
C LEU A 141 6.96 10.64 -10.29
N ASP A 142 6.06 11.49 -10.75
CA ASP A 142 6.13 12.11 -12.09
C ASP A 142 7.41 12.95 -12.25
N ARG A 143 7.81 13.71 -11.21
CA ARG A 143 9.09 14.43 -11.19
C ARG A 143 10.29 13.48 -11.25
N ILE A 144 10.28 12.38 -10.48
CA ILE A 144 11.34 11.36 -10.54
C ILE A 144 11.47 10.79 -11.96
N LEU A 145 10.34 10.58 -12.65
CA LEU A 145 10.35 10.09 -14.04
C LEU A 145 10.99 11.07 -15.03
N ASP A 146 11.11 12.35 -14.69
CA ASP A 146 11.75 13.38 -15.51
C ASP A 146 13.21 13.67 -15.09
N GLU A 147 13.73 13.06 -14.01
CA GLU A 147 15.10 13.27 -13.58
C GLU A 147 16.13 12.75 -14.60
N ASP A 148 17.27 13.41 -14.67
CA ASP A 148 18.40 13.00 -15.52
C ASP A 148 18.91 11.60 -15.20
N LEU A 149 18.76 11.16 -13.94
CA LEU A 149 19.06 9.80 -13.49
C LEU A 149 18.27 8.71 -14.24
N MET A 150 17.12 9.07 -14.83
CA MET A 150 16.33 8.15 -15.66
C MET A 150 16.99 7.88 -17.03
N LEU A 151 18.03 8.62 -17.40
CA LEU A 151 18.79 8.41 -18.62
C LEU A 151 20.14 7.75 -18.31
N GLY A 152 20.47 6.71 -19.05
CA GLY A 152 21.80 6.11 -19.04
C GLY A 152 22.80 6.94 -19.82
N ALA A 153 24.09 6.69 -19.61
CA ALA A 153 25.16 7.32 -20.38
C ALA A 153 25.09 7.00 -21.88
N ASP A 154 24.38 5.95 -22.25
CA ASP A 154 24.10 5.52 -23.63
C ASP A 154 22.89 6.24 -24.25
N GLY A 155 22.26 7.16 -23.52
CA GLY A 155 21.07 7.93 -23.95
C GLY A 155 19.76 7.14 -23.88
N TYR A 156 19.77 5.89 -23.42
CA TYR A 156 18.56 5.10 -23.22
C TYR A 156 17.98 5.30 -21.82
N ARG A 157 16.65 5.18 -21.69
CA ARG A 157 16.01 5.20 -20.39
C ARG A 157 16.44 3.99 -19.54
N ARG A 158 16.76 4.25 -18.28
CA ARG A 158 17.03 3.22 -17.29
C ARG A 158 15.74 2.57 -16.81
N LYS A 159 15.84 1.33 -16.36
CA LYS A 159 14.73 0.58 -15.80
C LYS A 159 14.42 1.02 -14.39
N LEU A 160 13.14 1.24 -14.11
CA LEU A 160 12.61 1.64 -12.81
C LEU A 160 11.72 0.54 -12.23
N ILE A 161 11.88 0.27 -10.95
CA ILE A 161 10.98 -0.60 -10.19
C ILE A 161 10.21 0.26 -9.19
N ILE A 162 8.89 0.11 -9.17
CA ILE A 162 8.01 0.81 -8.23
C ILE A 162 7.34 -0.23 -7.33
N PHE A 163 7.56 -0.13 -6.03
CA PHE A 163 6.88 -0.96 -5.04
C PHE A 163 5.72 -0.20 -4.41
N THR A 164 4.57 -0.87 -4.35
CA THR A 164 3.35 -0.42 -3.66
C THR A 164 2.66 -1.60 -3.03
N GLU A 165 1.95 -1.41 -1.93
CA GLU A 165 1.26 -2.52 -1.26
C GLU A 165 -0.15 -2.75 -1.82
N PRO A 166 -1.07 -1.76 -1.87
CA PRO A 166 -2.43 -2.01 -2.32
C PRO A 166 -2.52 -2.31 -3.82
N LYS A 167 -3.23 -3.37 -4.18
CA LYS A 167 -3.51 -3.72 -5.58
C LYS A 167 -4.21 -2.58 -6.35
N ASP A 168 -5.09 -1.83 -5.68
CA ASP A 168 -5.76 -0.68 -6.28
C ASP A 168 -4.77 0.46 -6.64
N THR A 169 -3.75 0.69 -5.79
CA THR A 169 -2.67 1.65 -6.09
C THR A 169 -1.81 1.16 -7.24
N LEU A 170 -1.51 -0.13 -7.28
CA LEU A 170 -0.70 -0.74 -8.33
C LEU A 170 -1.34 -0.53 -9.71
N GLU A 171 -2.64 -0.80 -9.85
CA GLU A 171 -3.37 -0.58 -11.10
C GLU A 171 -3.51 0.92 -11.43
N TYR A 172 -3.73 1.76 -10.43
CA TYR A 172 -3.74 3.22 -10.57
C TYR A 172 -2.40 3.73 -11.13
N LEU A 173 -1.28 3.29 -10.57
CA LEU A 173 0.06 3.65 -11.03
C LEU A 173 0.32 3.15 -12.44
N ARG A 174 -0.10 1.91 -12.76
CA ARG A 174 0.02 1.37 -14.13
C ARG A 174 -0.62 2.30 -15.15
N GLN A 175 -1.87 2.70 -14.90
CA GLN A 175 -2.60 3.60 -15.79
C GLN A 175 -1.92 4.97 -15.93
N LYS A 176 -1.47 5.54 -14.82
CA LYS A 176 -0.77 6.83 -14.78
C LYS A 176 0.56 6.80 -15.52
N VAL A 177 1.39 5.79 -15.27
CA VAL A 177 2.71 5.63 -15.90
C VAL A 177 2.56 5.34 -17.39
N VAL A 178 1.61 4.49 -17.79
CA VAL A 178 1.30 4.23 -19.21
C VAL A 178 0.87 5.51 -19.91
N ALA A 179 -0.04 6.29 -19.31
CA ALA A 179 -0.48 7.57 -19.87
C ALA A 179 0.68 8.57 -20.00
N ARG A 180 1.59 8.60 -19.02
CA ARG A 180 2.77 9.48 -19.00
C ARG A 180 3.81 9.13 -20.04
N LEU A 181 4.07 7.84 -20.24
CA LEU A 181 5.06 7.33 -21.21
C LEU A 181 4.49 7.21 -22.63
N GLY A 182 3.17 7.16 -22.78
CA GLY A 182 2.48 7.00 -24.08
C GLY A 182 2.66 5.60 -24.71
N ARG A 183 3.18 4.62 -23.97
CA ARG A 183 3.57 3.30 -24.48
C ARG A 183 3.18 2.22 -23.48
N PRO A 184 2.04 1.52 -23.68
CA PRO A 184 1.57 0.48 -22.73
C PRO A 184 2.56 -0.67 -22.54
N GLU A 185 3.31 -1.02 -23.58
CA GLU A 185 4.31 -2.11 -23.59
C GLU A 185 5.52 -1.83 -22.68
N CYS A 186 5.74 -0.56 -22.31
CA CYS A 186 6.85 -0.20 -21.42
C CYS A 186 6.61 -0.52 -19.95
N VAL A 187 5.38 -0.88 -19.56
CA VAL A 187 4.98 -1.03 -18.15
C VAL A 187 4.41 -2.41 -17.93
N GLU A 188 4.98 -3.13 -16.99
CA GLU A 188 4.45 -4.40 -16.51
C GLU A 188 4.15 -4.35 -15.02
N VAL A 189 3.28 -5.27 -14.60
CA VAL A 189 2.79 -5.34 -13.22
C VAL A 189 2.95 -6.76 -12.70
N ILE A 190 3.43 -6.88 -11.46
CA ILE A 190 3.48 -8.15 -10.73
C ILE A 190 2.83 -7.97 -9.35
N HIS A 191 1.86 -8.83 -9.02
CA HIS A 191 1.22 -8.90 -7.72
C HIS A 191 0.95 -10.34 -7.30
N GLY A 192 0.53 -10.59 -6.07
CA GLY A 192 0.30 -11.92 -5.51
C GLY A 192 -0.63 -12.81 -6.35
N GLY A 193 -1.68 -12.21 -6.92
CA GLY A 193 -2.63 -12.94 -7.79
C GLY A 193 -2.09 -13.36 -9.17
N VAL A 194 -0.85 -12.97 -9.52
CA VAL A 194 -0.20 -13.42 -10.76
C VAL A 194 0.45 -14.78 -10.55
N SER A 195 0.18 -15.74 -11.43
CA SER A 195 0.75 -17.09 -11.33
C SER A 195 2.30 -17.06 -11.34
N ARG A 196 2.91 -18.06 -10.69
CA ARG A 196 4.38 -18.16 -10.63
C ARG A 196 5.03 -18.18 -12.03
N GLU A 197 4.37 -18.81 -12.99
CA GLU A 197 4.88 -18.91 -14.35
C GLU A 197 4.81 -17.56 -15.09
N GLU A 198 3.69 -16.85 -14.98
CA GLU A 198 3.53 -15.51 -15.56
C GLU A 198 4.50 -14.52 -14.91
N ARG A 199 4.64 -14.56 -13.59
CA ARG A 199 5.62 -13.76 -12.83
C ARG A 199 7.03 -13.96 -13.38
N ARG A 200 7.44 -15.22 -13.59
CA ARG A 200 8.74 -15.54 -14.19
C ARG A 200 8.90 -14.93 -15.58
N LYS A 201 7.88 -15.04 -16.45
CA LYS A 201 7.90 -14.46 -17.81
C LYS A 201 8.05 -12.95 -17.78
N VAL A 202 7.33 -12.26 -16.88
CA VAL A 202 7.44 -10.81 -16.71
C VAL A 202 8.84 -10.42 -16.24
N VAL A 203 9.41 -11.13 -15.26
CA VAL A 203 10.77 -10.88 -14.76
C VAL A 203 11.82 -11.11 -15.87
N GLU A 204 11.73 -12.21 -16.60
CA GLU A 204 12.62 -12.49 -17.74
C GLU A 204 12.53 -11.38 -18.77
N ARG A 205 11.32 -10.95 -19.12
CA ARG A 205 11.09 -9.85 -20.02
C ARG A 205 11.67 -8.54 -19.50
N PHE A 206 11.45 -8.22 -18.22
CA PHE A 206 12.05 -7.03 -17.59
C PHE A 206 13.59 -7.07 -17.61
N MET A 207 14.20 -8.24 -17.47
CA MET A 207 15.65 -8.40 -17.55
C MET A 207 16.21 -8.27 -18.97
N GLN A 208 15.48 -8.70 -19.99
CA GLN A 208 16.01 -8.86 -21.38
C GLN A 208 15.50 -7.78 -22.33
N ASP A 209 14.25 -7.39 -22.24
CA ASP A 209 13.60 -6.45 -23.14
C ASP A 209 13.97 -5.00 -22.78
N ARG A 210 14.58 -4.26 -23.70
CA ARG A 210 14.96 -2.85 -23.50
C ARG A 210 13.76 -1.91 -23.49
N ASP A 211 12.66 -2.29 -24.13
CA ASP A 211 11.47 -1.48 -24.24
C ASP A 211 10.59 -1.54 -22.98
N LEU A 212 10.71 -2.58 -22.17
CA LEU A 212 10.07 -2.66 -20.87
C LEU A 212 10.85 -1.83 -19.84
N LEU A 213 10.35 -0.64 -19.53
CA LEU A 213 11.06 0.37 -18.74
C LEU A 213 10.67 0.36 -17.25
N VAL A 214 9.40 0.11 -16.95
CA VAL A 214 8.86 0.21 -15.59
C VAL A 214 8.21 -1.11 -15.17
N LEU A 215 8.62 -1.60 -14.01
CA LEU A 215 7.98 -2.72 -13.32
C LEU A 215 7.31 -2.21 -12.06
N ILE A 216 6.01 -2.41 -11.93
CA ILE A 216 5.25 -2.07 -10.72
C ILE A 216 4.93 -3.38 -9.99
N ALA A 217 5.30 -3.47 -8.72
CA ALA A 217 5.20 -4.71 -7.96
C ALA A 217 4.73 -4.48 -6.52
N ASN A 218 4.07 -5.50 -5.94
CA ASN A 218 3.89 -5.57 -4.49
C ASN A 218 4.91 -6.55 -3.88
N ASP A 219 4.96 -6.64 -2.56
CA ASP A 219 5.95 -7.47 -1.86
C ASP A 219 5.81 -8.96 -2.19
N ALA A 220 4.58 -9.47 -2.32
CA ALA A 220 4.32 -10.86 -2.70
C ALA A 220 4.98 -11.27 -4.03
N ALA A 221 5.02 -10.33 -4.95
CA ALA A 221 5.62 -10.53 -6.26
C ALA A 221 7.14 -10.39 -6.25
N GLY A 222 7.66 -9.60 -5.31
CA GLY A 222 9.09 -9.32 -5.17
C GLY A 222 9.88 -10.45 -4.54
N GLU A 223 9.26 -11.40 -3.83
CA GLU A 223 9.97 -12.46 -3.14
C GLU A 223 10.68 -13.43 -4.08
N GLY A 224 11.97 -13.63 -3.87
CA GLY A 224 12.79 -14.57 -4.63
C GLY A 224 13.20 -14.15 -6.04
N VAL A 225 12.76 -13.02 -6.57
CA VAL A 225 13.10 -12.55 -7.92
C VAL A 225 14.40 -11.74 -7.94
N ASN A 226 15.13 -11.85 -9.06
CA ASN A 226 16.31 -11.04 -9.33
C ASN A 226 15.95 -9.91 -10.29
N LEU A 227 16.13 -8.67 -9.84
CA LEU A 227 15.80 -7.47 -10.61
C LEU A 227 17.01 -6.55 -10.82
N GLN A 228 18.21 -7.10 -10.82
CA GLN A 228 19.50 -6.36 -10.92
C GLN A 228 19.63 -5.49 -12.18
N ARG A 229 18.83 -5.73 -13.21
CA ARG A 229 18.79 -4.87 -14.40
C ARG A 229 18.15 -3.50 -14.12
N GLY A 230 17.30 -3.42 -13.08
CA GLY A 230 16.75 -2.18 -12.57
C GLY A 230 17.62 -1.69 -11.42
N HIS A 231 18.31 -0.57 -11.59
CA HIS A 231 19.08 0.07 -10.53
C HIS A 231 18.37 1.31 -9.95
N LEU A 232 17.17 1.58 -10.43
CA LEU A 232 16.32 2.64 -9.91
C LEU A 232 15.09 2.02 -9.26
N MET A 233 14.82 2.41 -8.02
CA MET A 233 13.70 1.88 -7.23
C MET A 233 12.96 3.00 -6.52
N VAL A 234 11.64 2.94 -6.57
CA VAL A 234 10.74 3.80 -5.78
C VAL A 234 9.90 2.93 -4.87
N ASN A 235 9.97 3.15 -3.56
CA ASN A 235 8.94 2.71 -2.64
C ASN A 235 7.83 3.76 -2.63
N TYR A 236 6.77 3.50 -3.39
CA TYR A 236 5.58 4.37 -3.42
C TYR A 236 4.84 4.32 -2.09
N ASP A 237 4.79 3.14 -1.48
CA ASP A 237 4.35 2.91 -0.10
C ASP A 237 5.45 2.24 0.69
N LEU A 238 5.58 2.64 1.95
CA LEU A 238 6.52 2.03 2.87
C LEU A 238 5.90 0.81 3.53
N PRO A 239 6.59 -0.32 3.54
CA PRO A 239 6.12 -1.50 4.28
C PRO A 239 6.13 -1.22 5.77
N TRP A 240 5.20 -1.83 6.49
CA TRP A 240 5.12 -1.72 7.96
C TRP A 240 6.33 -2.35 8.66
N ASN A 241 6.87 -3.41 8.07
CA ASN A 241 8.08 -4.04 8.53
C ASN A 241 9.28 -3.38 7.82
N PRO A 242 10.15 -2.65 8.55
CA PRO A 242 11.32 -2.00 7.96
C PRO A 242 12.28 -2.97 7.28
N ASN A 243 12.34 -4.23 7.72
CA ASN A 243 13.17 -5.25 7.09
C ASN A 243 12.77 -5.52 5.63
N LYS A 244 11.51 -5.27 5.28
CA LYS A 244 11.03 -5.39 3.89
C LYS A 244 11.64 -4.32 2.98
N ILE A 245 11.99 -3.13 3.48
CA ILE A 245 12.70 -2.10 2.69
C ILE A 245 14.08 -2.64 2.26
N GLU A 246 14.82 -3.24 3.18
CA GLU A 246 16.10 -3.86 2.88
C GLU A 246 15.94 -5.03 1.92
N GLN A 247 14.91 -5.86 2.12
CA GLN A 247 14.61 -6.97 1.23
C GLN A 247 14.27 -6.48 -0.19
N ARG A 248 13.48 -5.41 -0.34
CA ARG A 248 13.18 -4.78 -1.63
C ARG A 248 14.46 -4.27 -2.28
N PHE A 249 15.30 -3.54 -1.54
CA PHE A 249 16.57 -3.02 -2.05
C PHE A 249 17.52 -4.15 -2.46
N GLY A 250 17.57 -5.24 -1.70
CA GLY A 250 18.34 -6.44 -2.05
C GLY A 250 17.89 -7.14 -3.35
N ARG A 251 16.78 -6.70 -4.00
CA ARG A 251 16.38 -7.19 -5.33
C ARG A 251 17.20 -6.55 -6.44
N ILE A 252 17.63 -5.30 -6.26
CA ILE A 252 18.40 -4.53 -7.23
C ILE A 252 19.90 -4.49 -6.88
N HIS A 253 20.23 -4.41 -5.59
CA HIS A 253 21.60 -4.34 -5.09
C HIS A 253 22.07 -5.73 -4.64
N ARG A 254 22.84 -6.41 -5.49
CA ARG A 254 23.37 -7.75 -5.25
C ARG A 254 24.84 -7.84 -5.68
N ILE A 255 25.51 -8.91 -5.26
CA ILE A 255 26.87 -9.23 -5.73
C ILE A 255 26.86 -9.27 -7.26
N GLY A 256 27.77 -8.50 -7.88
CA GLY A 256 27.85 -8.35 -9.33
C GLY A 256 27.11 -7.14 -9.90
N GLN A 257 26.44 -6.33 -9.08
CA GLN A 257 25.91 -5.04 -9.52
C GLN A 257 27.05 -4.05 -9.76
N THR A 258 27.12 -3.52 -10.98
CA THR A 258 28.16 -2.57 -11.41
C THR A 258 27.69 -1.12 -11.43
N GLU A 259 26.35 -0.92 -11.41
CA GLU A 259 25.72 0.39 -11.43
C GLU A 259 25.37 0.88 -10.04
N VAL A 260 25.38 2.19 -9.85
CA VAL A 260 24.88 2.80 -8.62
C VAL A 260 23.38 2.60 -8.54
N CYS A 261 22.90 2.02 -7.44
CA CYS A 261 21.49 1.84 -7.17
C CYS A 261 20.93 3.05 -6.44
N HIS A 262 19.84 3.61 -6.96
CA HIS A 262 19.13 4.73 -6.35
C HIS A 262 17.78 4.26 -5.81
N LEU A 263 17.45 4.70 -4.60
CA LEU A 263 16.21 4.37 -3.91
C LEU A 263 15.51 5.64 -3.45
N TRP A 264 14.27 5.84 -3.88
CA TRP A 264 13.37 6.87 -3.38
C TRP A 264 12.28 6.26 -2.50
N ASN A 265 12.04 6.87 -1.35
CA ASN A 265 10.96 6.52 -0.45
C ASN A 265 9.94 7.66 -0.43
N LEU A 266 8.73 7.42 -0.96
CA LEU A 266 7.66 8.42 -0.94
C LEU A 266 6.86 8.26 0.35
N VAL A 267 6.86 9.32 1.16
CA VAL A 267 6.24 9.32 2.49
C VAL A 267 5.21 10.43 2.60
N ALA A 268 4.00 10.11 3.01
CA ALA A 268 2.98 11.10 3.32
C ALA A 268 3.26 11.70 4.71
N LYS A 269 3.84 12.91 4.77
CA LYS A 269 4.41 13.54 5.96
C LYS A 269 3.44 13.64 7.15
N ASP A 270 2.18 14.00 6.89
CA ASP A 270 1.17 14.23 7.93
C ASP A 270 0.31 12.98 8.21
N THR A 271 0.88 11.79 8.02
CA THR A 271 0.21 10.52 8.25
C THR A 271 0.97 9.68 9.27
N ARG A 272 0.31 8.64 9.79
CA ARG A 272 0.97 7.65 10.66
C ARG A 272 2.15 6.95 9.97
N GLU A 273 2.10 6.78 8.66
CA GLU A 273 3.22 6.29 7.84
C GLU A 273 4.44 7.19 7.99
N GLY A 274 4.25 8.51 7.89
CA GLY A 274 5.30 9.50 8.07
C GLY A 274 5.91 9.49 9.47
N GLU A 275 5.09 9.36 10.52
CA GLU A 275 5.57 9.25 11.90
C GLU A 275 6.39 7.98 12.14
N VAL A 276 5.92 6.84 11.61
CA VAL A 276 6.65 5.55 11.73
C VAL A 276 7.99 5.64 11.01
N TYR A 277 8.00 6.22 9.82
CA TYR A 277 9.24 6.38 9.05
C TYR A 277 10.24 7.32 9.71
N ALA A 278 9.79 8.44 10.26
CA ALA A 278 10.65 9.36 11.01
C ALA A 278 11.33 8.64 12.19
N ARG A 279 10.58 7.87 12.98
CA ARG A 279 11.12 7.07 14.08
C ARG A 279 12.10 5.99 13.61
N LEU A 280 11.86 5.41 12.44
CA LEU A 280 12.76 4.43 11.85
C LEU A 280 14.10 5.07 11.48
N LEU A 281 14.07 6.24 10.84
CA LEU A 281 15.29 6.99 10.50
C LEU A 281 16.09 7.39 11.74
N GLU A 282 15.42 7.86 12.79
CA GLU A 282 16.07 8.17 14.08
C GLU A 282 16.77 6.93 14.69
N LYS A 283 16.14 5.77 14.65
CA LYS A 283 16.73 4.52 15.14
C LYS A 283 17.93 4.06 14.32
N LEU A 284 17.87 4.25 13.02
CA LEU A 284 18.97 3.88 12.12
C LEU A 284 20.15 4.82 12.26
N GLU A 285 19.92 6.11 12.43
CA GLU A 285 20.99 7.07 12.70
C GLU A 285 21.69 6.73 14.04
N ALA A 286 20.92 6.42 15.07
CA ALA A 286 21.49 5.96 16.35
C ALA A 286 22.30 4.65 16.20
N ALA A 287 21.82 3.71 15.39
CA ALA A 287 22.55 2.47 15.10
C ALA A 287 23.82 2.72 14.26
N ARG A 288 23.77 3.66 13.31
CA ARG A 288 24.91 4.10 12.50
C ARG A 288 26.02 4.69 13.36
N GLU A 289 25.67 5.57 14.29
CA GLU A 289 26.62 6.13 15.25
C GLU A 289 27.24 5.05 16.14
N ALA A 290 26.43 4.13 16.68
CA ALA A 290 26.90 3.04 17.55
C ALA A 290 27.81 2.04 16.81
N LEU A 291 27.65 1.82 15.51
CA LEU A 291 28.40 0.88 14.68
C LEU A 291 29.55 1.53 13.90
N GLY A 292 29.91 2.80 14.21
CA GLY A 292 31.04 3.50 13.61
C GLY A 292 30.90 3.73 12.10
N GLY A 293 29.68 4.00 11.61
CA GLY A 293 29.41 4.35 10.23
C GLY A 293 29.31 3.17 9.24
N ARG A 294 29.27 1.93 9.74
CA ARG A 294 29.21 0.73 8.89
C ARG A 294 27.79 0.21 8.57
N VAL A 295 26.78 0.95 8.92
CA VAL A 295 25.41 0.61 8.47
C VAL A 295 25.25 1.10 7.04
N TYR A 296 24.87 0.22 6.13
CA TYR A 296 24.61 0.56 4.73
C TYR A 296 23.53 1.64 4.68
N ASP A 297 23.78 2.68 3.90
CA ASP A 297 22.89 3.85 3.72
C ASP A 297 21.71 3.47 2.79
N VAL A 298 20.93 2.48 3.22
CA VAL A 298 19.79 1.94 2.45
C VAL A 298 18.55 2.84 2.56
N LEU A 299 18.52 3.76 3.54
CA LEU A 299 17.33 4.55 3.83
C LEU A 299 17.37 5.99 3.34
N GLY A 300 18.47 6.41 2.75
CA GLY A 300 18.59 7.71 2.09
C GLY A 300 18.57 8.93 3.03
N GLU A 301 19.02 10.05 2.51
CA GLU A 301 18.89 11.35 3.17
C GLU A 301 17.45 11.84 3.09
N LEU A 302 16.95 12.39 4.19
CA LEU A 302 15.70 13.15 4.21
C LEU A 302 15.89 14.43 3.35
N PHE A 303 15.29 14.48 2.18
CA PHE A 303 15.12 15.74 1.47
C PHE A 303 14.14 16.62 2.25
N GLN A 304 14.69 17.50 3.07
CA GLN A 304 13.92 18.63 3.58
C GLN A 304 13.77 19.63 2.42
N GLU A 305 12.56 19.77 1.87
CA GLU A 305 12.24 20.96 1.10
C GLU A 305 12.51 22.18 2.00
N ARG A 306 13.55 22.94 1.69
CA ARG A 306 13.68 24.28 2.22
C ARG A 306 12.58 25.12 1.59
N ALA A 307 11.70 25.65 2.46
CA ALA A 307 10.67 26.62 2.11
C ALA A 307 11.28 27.87 1.45
#